data_417d469c3c60435fba3fba52c7b16a52
#
_entry.id   417d469c3c60435fba3fba52c7b16a52
#
_cell.length_a   1.000
_cell.length_b   1.000
_cell.length_c   1.000
_cell.angle_alpha   90.00
_cell.angle_beta   90.00
_cell.angle_gamma   90.00
#
_symmetry.space_group_name_H-M   'P 1'
#
loop_
_entity.id
_entity.type
_entity.pdbx_description
1 polymer ?
#
loop_
_entity_poly.entity_id
_entity_poly.type
_entity_poly.pdbx_seq_one_letter_code
_entity_poly.pdbx_strand_id
1 'polypeptide(L)'
;MTVRRRARAAAGATLALALLTTGCGGSDGGDDGDQITLTLGLYGTFGYEEAGLYEEYMDLHPEIRIEQSVVAQSGPYYQALQTRLAAGSGMADIQGIEIGFVSDVAANHADAFVDFAAEDNAEELESSYYDWKWDQASTDDGRVIGLGTDAGPQAMCYRQDLFAQAGLPTDPAAVSALWPTWDDYLATGQQYLASPTRQEGSAFVDSPNSVFAPAVRQGDTTYADEDGNPVVEDSDGVQSAWGLASQAAGDGLTARLAQFSDEWNAAFANGAFATIACPSWMLSYITSQLGDEGAGLWNIATLPGQSESGSTWGGSWLGVPSSGEHVEEATALAEWLTAPEQQVRMFTEQGFFPSSSVAAESPEVADAVSEYFSDAPIGQVFGEAAAAVRRTPISPYDTQIQDAFSAALTTVADGSRDPDQAYADALAAIEQITG
;
A
#
# COMPACT_ATOMS: atom_id res chain seq x y z
N MET A 1 41.23 27.50 -38.26
CA MET A 1 42.05 26.51 -39.00
C MET A 1 41.22 25.25 -39.20
N THR A 2 40.62 25.23 -40.39
CA THR A 2 40.69 24.21 -41.46
C THR A 2 40.19 22.82 -41.05
N VAL A 3 38.94 22.53 -41.31
CA VAL A 3 38.30 21.86 -42.47
C VAL A 3 39.02 20.58 -42.93
N ARG A 4 38.31 19.46 -42.90
CA ARG A 4 38.10 18.59 -44.07
C ARG A 4 37.01 17.53 -43.86
N ARG A 5 35.90 17.73 -44.61
CA ARG A 5 34.92 16.72 -45.05
C ARG A 5 35.61 15.67 -45.92
N ARG A 6 35.20 14.41 -45.88
CA ARG A 6 35.10 13.54 -47.04
C ARG A 6 33.92 12.60 -46.92
N ALA A 7 33.08 12.65 -47.94
CA ALA A 7 31.95 11.80 -48.26
C ALA A 7 32.34 10.70 -49.25
N ARG A 8 31.39 9.80 -49.50
CA ARG A 8 31.27 8.76 -50.59
C ARG A 8 31.61 7.34 -50.10
N ALA A 9 30.90 6.29 -50.52
CA ALA A 9 29.95 6.05 -51.58
C ALA A 9 29.09 4.83 -51.24
N ALA A 10 27.92 4.80 -51.86
CA ALA A 10 26.98 3.68 -51.91
C ALA A 10 27.49 2.61 -52.88
N ALA A 11 27.17 1.35 -52.57
CA ALA A 11 27.12 0.29 -53.61
C ALA A 11 26.03 -0.72 -53.15
N GLY A 12 25.00 -0.82 -53.94
CA GLY A 12 24.01 -1.87 -53.91
C GLY A 12 24.46 -3.09 -54.71
N ALA A 13 23.91 -4.23 -54.38
CA ALA A 13 23.77 -5.41 -55.28
C ALA A 13 22.77 -6.40 -54.59
N THR A 14 21.57 -6.45 -55.12
CA THR A 14 20.94 -7.54 -55.92
C THR A 14 20.78 -8.92 -55.27
N LEU A 15 19.51 -9.23 -55.05
CA LEU A 15 18.72 -10.47 -55.22
C LEU A 15 19.47 -11.77 -55.52
N ALA A 16 19.23 -12.78 -54.69
CA ALA A 16 19.16 -14.17 -55.13
C ALA A 16 18.12 -14.94 -54.34
N LEU A 17 17.03 -15.23 -55.02
CA LEU A 17 15.93 -16.14 -54.67
C LEU A 17 16.43 -17.58 -54.86
N ALA A 18 16.42 -18.41 -53.83
CA ALA A 18 16.58 -19.85 -53.95
C ALA A 18 15.47 -20.57 -53.17
N LEU A 19 14.47 -20.98 -53.93
CA LEU A 19 13.52 -22.04 -53.54
C LEU A 19 14.27 -23.37 -53.58
N LEU A 20 14.26 -24.12 -52.49
CA LEU A 20 14.44 -25.57 -52.53
C LEU A 20 13.42 -26.21 -51.54
N THR A 21 12.64 -27.06 -52.15
CA THR A 21 11.55 -27.87 -51.63
C THR A 21 12.03 -29.11 -50.91
N THR A 22 11.17 -29.57 -49.98
CA THR A 22 10.91 -30.93 -49.52
C THR A 22 11.98 -31.65 -48.69
N GLY A 23 11.53 -31.96 -47.46
CA GLY A 23 12.03 -32.97 -46.60
C GLY A 23 10.98 -33.28 -45.55
N CYS A 24 10.04 -34.20 -45.84
CA CYS A 24 9.21 -34.86 -44.84
C CYS A 24 10.10 -35.66 -43.88
N GLY A 25 9.87 -35.54 -42.59
CA GLY A 25 10.48 -36.46 -41.62
C GLY A 25 10.16 -36.12 -40.18
N GLY A 26 9.27 -36.87 -39.56
CA GLY A 26 9.19 -37.02 -38.11
C GLY A 26 8.23 -36.06 -37.41
N SER A 27 6.95 -36.37 -37.40
CA SER A 27 6.01 -35.94 -36.38
C SER A 27 6.37 -36.63 -35.07
N ASP A 28 7.04 -35.95 -34.18
CA ASP A 28 6.79 -36.11 -32.77
C ASP A 28 5.67 -35.11 -32.45
N GLY A 29 4.43 -35.63 -32.46
CA GLY A 29 3.30 -34.89 -31.93
C GLY A 29 3.41 -34.86 -30.42
N GLY A 30 4.07 -33.82 -29.92
CA GLY A 30 3.70 -33.23 -28.63
C GLY A 30 2.34 -32.58 -28.90
N ASP A 31 1.37 -33.02 -28.15
CA ASP A 31 0.06 -32.35 -28.03
C ASP A 31 0.37 -30.98 -27.38
N ASP A 32 0.68 -29.99 -28.19
CA ASP A 32 0.58 -28.58 -27.78
C ASP A 32 -0.92 -28.28 -27.73
N GLY A 33 -1.60 -28.83 -26.72
CA GLY A 33 -2.90 -28.35 -26.30
C GLY A 33 -2.77 -26.84 -26.12
N ASP A 34 -3.72 -26.07 -26.62
CA ASP A 34 -3.74 -24.62 -26.61
C ASP A 34 -3.42 -24.11 -25.21
N GLN A 35 -2.13 -23.77 -24.97
CA GLN A 35 -1.67 -23.21 -23.69
C GLN A 35 -2.24 -21.81 -23.54
N ILE A 36 -2.99 -21.59 -22.47
CA ILE A 36 -3.57 -20.31 -22.11
C ILE A 36 -2.49 -19.48 -21.39
N THR A 37 -2.23 -18.28 -21.88
CA THR A 37 -1.35 -17.32 -21.16
C THR A 37 -2.20 -16.30 -20.43
N LEU A 38 -2.13 -16.29 -19.10
CA LEU A 38 -2.75 -15.29 -18.25
C LEU A 38 -1.73 -14.19 -17.93
N THR A 39 -2.11 -12.97 -18.16
CA THR A 39 -1.28 -11.79 -17.92
C THR A 39 -1.73 -11.05 -16.67
N LEU A 40 -0.77 -10.63 -15.83
CA LEU A 40 -1.04 -9.77 -14.68
C LEU A 40 -0.42 -8.39 -14.91
N GLY A 41 -1.23 -7.34 -14.80
CA GLY A 41 -0.79 -5.95 -14.77
C GLY A 41 -0.69 -5.49 -13.32
N LEU A 42 0.53 -5.25 -12.81
CA LEU A 42 0.79 -4.97 -11.41
C LEU A 42 1.63 -3.69 -11.24
N TYR A 43 1.73 -3.21 -10.01
CA TYR A 43 2.62 -2.11 -9.62
C TYR A 43 3.42 -2.49 -8.38
N GLY A 44 4.55 -1.81 -8.16
CA GLY A 44 5.39 -2.04 -6.97
C GLY A 44 5.81 -3.51 -6.85
N THR A 45 5.57 -4.10 -5.71
CA THR A 45 5.89 -5.51 -5.43
C THR A 45 4.67 -6.22 -4.87
N PHE A 46 4.17 -7.22 -5.57
CA PHE A 46 3.13 -8.13 -5.08
C PHE A 46 3.72 -9.41 -4.47
N GLY A 47 4.94 -9.79 -4.85
CA GLY A 47 5.70 -10.89 -4.23
C GLY A 47 5.28 -12.30 -4.64
N TYR A 48 4.30 -12.47 -5.53
CA TYR A 48 3.80 -13.80 -5.91
C TYR A 48 4.84 -14.65 -6.64
N GLU A 49 5.63 -14.01 -7.52
CA GLU A 49 6.71 -14.70 -8.24
C GLU A 49 7.82 -15.10 -7.27
N GLU A 50 8.23 -14.21 -6.38
CA GLU A 50 9.26 -14.42 -5.38
C GLU A 50 8.88 -15.50 -4.36
N ALA A 51 7.57 -15.60 -4.02
CA ALA A 51 7.02 -16.67 -3.18
C ALA A 51 6.80 -17.99 -3.95
N GLY A 52 7.09 -18.03 -5.26
CA GLY A 52 6.94 -19.23 -6.10
C GLY A 52 5.48 -19.63 -6.37
N LEU A 53 4.50 -18.74 -6.11
CA LEU A 53 3.08 -19.04 -6.27
C LEU A 53 2.71 -19.23 -7.75
N TYR A 54 3.33 -18.49 -8.67
CA TYR A 54 3.06 -18.69 -10.09
C TYR A 54 3.54 -20.07 -10.58
N GLU A 55 4.73 -20.50 -10.15
CA GLU A 55 5.27 -21.81 -10.50
C GLU A 55 4.36 -22.93 -9.96
N GLU A 56 3.92 -22.81 -8.70
CA GLU A 56 3.02 -23.79 -8.08
C GLU A 56 1.67 -23.85 -8.80
N TYR A 57 1.07 -22.69 -9.15
CA TYR A 57 -0.19 -22.69 -9.89
C TYR A 57 -0.04 -23.31 -11.28
N MET A 58 1.03 -23.03 -12.01
CA MET A 58 1.32 -23.64 -13.31
C MET A 58 1.61 -25.14 -13.21
N ASP A 59 2.16 -25.62 -12.10
CA ASP A 59 2.33 -27.06 -11.86
C ASP A 59 0.99 -27.77 -11.62
N LEU A 60 0.04 -27.08 -10.96
CA LEU A 60 -1.33 -27.57 -10.75
C LEU A 60 -2.18 -27.49 -12.04
N HIS A 61 -1.89 -26.51 -12.90
CA HIS A 61 -2.62 -26.19 -14.12
C HIS A 61 -1.64 -26.09 -15.31
N PRO A 62 -1.15 -27.24 -15.83
CA PRO A 62 -0.10 -27.24 -16.87
C PRO A 62 -0.53 -26.64 -18.22
N GLU A 63 -1.83 -26.43 -18.43
CA GLU A 63 -2.40 -25.69 -19.57
C GLU A 63 -2.26 -24.17 -19.39
N ILE A 64 -1.98 -23.66 -18.18
CA ILE A 64 -1.86 -22.24 -17.87
C ILE A 64 -0.39 -21.82 -17.88
N ARG A 65 -0.10 -20.68 -18.46
CA ARG A 65 1.12 -19.92 -18.35
C ARG A 65 0.83 -18.56 -17.73
N ILE A 66 1.62 -18.11 -16.77
CA ILE A 66 1.44 -16.82 -16.10
C ILE A 66 2.58 -15.89 -16.52
N GLU A 67 2.25 -14.65 -16.91
CA GLU A 67 3.20 -13.59 -17.22
C GLU A 67 2.78 -12.32 -16.48
N GLN A 68 3.71 -11.66 -15.77
CA GLN A 68 3.43 -10.40 -15.11
C GLN A 68 4.13 -9.21 -15.79
N SER A 69 3.48 -8.05 -15.73
CA SER A 69 4.02 -6.76 -16.14
C SER A 69 3.91 -5.80 -14.95
N VAL A 70 5.04 -5.29 -14.48
CA VAL A 70 5.10 -4.46 -13.27
C VAL A 70 5.53 -3.05 -13.60
N VAL A 71 4.78 -2.05 -13.11
CA VAL A 71 5.17 -0.64 -13.09
C VAL A 71 5.64 -0.28 -11.68
N ALA A 72 6.80 0.36 -11.54
CA ALA A 72 7.43 0.58 -10.24
C ALA A 72 6.58 1.38 -9.23
N GLN A 73 5.68 2.23 -9.70
CA GLN A 73 4.86 3.10 -8.85
C GLN A 73 3.38 3.00 -9.23
N SER A 74 2.49 3.02 -8.23
CA SER A 74 1.03 2.90 -8.40
C SER A 74 0.43 4.06 -9.20
N GLY A 75 0.86 5.30 -8.99
CA GLY A 75 0.34 6.47 -9.71
C GLY A 75 0.48 6.39 -11.24
N PRO A 76 1.69 6.23 -11.81
CA PRO A 76 1.86 5.99 -13.24
C PRO A 76 1.16 4.76 -13.78
N TYR A 77 1.10 3.67 -12.98
CA TYR A 77 0.34 2.48 -13.33
C TYR A 77 -1.14 2.79 -13.48
N TYR A 78 -1.72 3.50 -12.51
CA TYR A 78 -3.13 3.85 -12.51
C TYR A 78 -3.51 4.77 -13.66
N GLN A 79 -2.68 5.77 -13.99
CA GLN A 79 -2.90 6.61 -15.18
C GLN A 79 -2.97 5.80 -16.48
N ALA A 80 -2.11 4.77 -16.59
CA ALA A 80 -2.16 3.85 -17.74
C ALA A 80 -3.42 2.97 -17.71
N LEU A 81 -3.83 2.49 -16.51
CA LEU A 81 -5.06 1.71 -16.32
C LEU A 81 -6.30 2.53 -16.70
N GLN A 82 -6.44 3.78 -16.23
CA GLN A 82 -7.53 4.68 -16.61
C GLN A 82 -7.64 4.86 -18.14
N THR A 83 -6.50 5.00 -18.83
CA THR A 83 -6.47 5.12 -20.29
C THR A 83 -7.02 3.85 -20.96
N ARG A 84 -6.69 2.66 -20.44
CA ARG A 84 -7.17 1.37 -20.96
C ARG A 84 -8.63 1.14 -20.63
N LEU A 85 -9.08 1.50 -19.43
CA LEU A 85 -10.49 1.47 -19.02
C LEU A 85 -11.34 2.34 -19.95
N ALA A 86 -10.92 3.58 -20.22
CA ALA A 86 -11.60 4.48 -21.14
C ALA A 86 -11.61 3.95 -22.59
N ALA A 87 -10.58 3.23 -23.01
CA ALA A 87 -10.50 2.61 -24.34
C ALA A 87 -11.28 1.28 -24.44
N GLY A 88 -11.67 0.68 -23.31
CA GLY A 88 -12.30 -0.63 -23.23
C GLY A 88 -11.41 -1.77 -23.76
N SER A 89 -10.07 -1.60 -23.74
CA SER A 89 -9.14 -2.58 -24.30
C SER A 89 -7.71 -2.38 -23.79
N GLY A 90 -6.90 -3.45 -23.90
CA GLY A 90 -5.46 -3.42 -23.57
C GLY A 90 -5.17 -3.59 -22.07
N MET A 91 -6.14 -4.02 -21.30
CA MET A 91 -5.93 -4.48 -19.93
C MET A 91 -5.27 -5.88 -19.92
N ALA A 92 -4.51 -6.19 -18.90
CA ALA A 92 -4.10 -7.55 -18.62
C ALA A 92 -5.30 -8.36 -18.11
N ASP A 93 -5.20 -9.69 -18.07
CA ASP A 93 -6.28 -10.56 -17.62
C ASP A 93 -6.59 -10.37 -16.13
N ILE A 94 -5.59 -9.98 -15.33
CA ILE A 94 -5.75 -9.58 -13.93
C ILE A 94 -5.07 -8.22 -13.73
N GLN A 95 -5.72 -7.33 -12.99
CA GLN A 95 -5.21 -5.99 -12.67
C GLN A 95 -5.01 -5.83 -11.16
N GLY A 96 -3.84 -5.37 -10.75
CA GLY A 96 -3.62 -4.88 -9.38
C GLY A 96 -4.31 -3.53 -9.19
N ILE A 97 -5.06 -3.38 -8.11
CA ILE A 97 -5.76 -2.14 -7.74
C ILE A 97 -5.25 -1.73 -6.36
N GLU A 98 -4.75 -0.51 -6.21
CA GLU A 98 -4.22 0.01 -4.95
C GLU A 98 -5.32 0.77 -4.20
N ILE A 99 -5.22 0.83 -2.85
CA ILE A 99 -6.20 1.46 -1.96
C ILE A 99 -6.56 2.89 -2.38
N GLY A 100 -5.59 3.67 -2.87
CA GLY A 100 -5.82 5.05 -3.30
C GLY A 100 -6.68 5.18 -4.55
N PHE A 101 -6.95 4.07 -5.24
CA PHE A 101 -7.68 4.08 -6.51
C PHE A 101 -8.88 3.13 -6.52
N VAL A 102 -9.02 2.23 -5.54
CA VAL A 102 -10.09 1.23 -5.52
C VAL A 102 -11.47 1.89 -5.50
N SER A 103 -11.64 2.97 -4.75
CA SER A 103 -12.90 3.71 -4.68
C SER A 103 -13.28 4.36 -6.02
N ASP A 104 -12.31 4.94 -6.74
CA ASP A 104 -12.56 5.48 -8.07
C ASP A 104 -12.90 4.38 -9.08
N VAL A 105 -12.21 3.25 -9.03
CA VAL A 105 -12.52 2.09 -9.89
C VAL A 105 -13.90 1.53 -9.58
N ALA A 106 -14.27 1.39 -8.31
CA ALA A 106 -15.58 0.91 -7.88
C ALA A 106 -16.70 1.88 -8.31
N ALA A 107 -16.50 3.19 -8.11
CA ALA A 107 -17.52 4.20 -8.43
C ALA A 107 -17.70 4.41 -9.94
N ASN A 108 -16.61 4.40 -10.74
CA ASN A 108 -16.64 4.86 -12.13
C ASN A 108 -16.42 3.75 -13.16
N HIS A 109 -15.89 2.59 -12.77
CA HIS A 109 -15.43 1.55 -13.69
C HIS A 109 -15.82 0.12 -13.27
N ALA A 110 -16.74 -0.06 -12.32
CA ALA A 110 -17.13 -1.38 -11.81
C ALA A 110 -17.59 -2.35 -12.92
N ASP A 111 -18.29 -1.85 -13.94
CA ASP A 111 -18.77 -2.67 -15.06
C ASP A 111 -17.64 -3.27 -15.92
N ALA A 112 -16.43 -2.75 -15.79
CA ALA A 112 -15.27 -3.26 -16.52
C ALA A 112 -14.65 -4.50 -15.85
N PHE A 113 -15.07 -4.84 -14.62
CA PHE A 113 -14.52 -5.95 -13.85
C PHE A 113 -15.58 -7.02 -13.56
N VAL A 114 -15.11 -8.24 -13.30
CA VAL A 114 -15.94 -9.33 -12.76
C VAL A 114 -16.54 -8.90 -11.43
N ASP A 115 -17.78 -9.27 -11.19
CA ASP A 115 -18.46 -9.08 -9.92
C ASP A 115 -18.29 -10.31 -9.04
N PHE A 116 -17.34 -10.27 -8.11
CA PHE A 116 -17.07 -11.38 -7.19
C PHE A 116 -18.23 -11.63 -6.20
N ALA A 117 -19.12 -10.66 -5.98
CA ALA A 117 -20.33 -10.89 -5.19
C ALA A 117 -21.41 -11.67 -5.95
N ALA A 118 -21.27 -11.84 -7.26
CA ALA A 118 -22.18 -12.64 -8.07
C ALA A 118 -21.65 -14.05 -8.39
N GLU A 119 -20.43 -14.39 -7.97
CA GLU A 119 -19.86 -15.72 -8.16
C GLU A 119 -20.55 -16.75 -7.27
N ASP A 120 -20.53 -18.02 -7.70
CA ASP A 120 -21.19 -19.13 -7.00
C ASP A 120 -20.66 -19.35 -5.56
N ASN A 121 -19.41 -18.92 -5.28
CA ASN A 121 -18.72 -19.03 -3.99
C ASN A 121 -18.63 -17.68 -3.24
N ALA A 122 -19.40 -16.66 -3.63
CA ALA A 122 -19.34 -15.31 -3.09
C ALA A 122 -19.44 -15.27 -1.55
N GLU A 123 -20.33 -16.05 -0.92
CA GLU A 123 -20.49 -16.13 0.54
C GLU A 123 -19.21 -16.65 1.23
N GLU A 124 -18.51 -17.62 0.61
CA GLU A 124 -17.25 -18.16 1.10
C GLU A 124 -16.13 -17.11 0.97
N LEU A 125 -16.06 -16.45 -0.19
CA LEU A 125 -15.10 -15.35 -0.42
C LEU A 125 -15.29 -14.23 0.61
N GLU A 126 -16.49 -13.66 0.73
CA GLU A 126 -16.79 -12.58 1.67
C GLU A 126 -16.41 -12.96 3.10
N SER A 127 -16.82 -14.17 3.57
CA SER A 127 -16.55 -14.63 4.93
C SER A 127 -15.07 -14.85 5.23
N SER A 128 -14.20 -14.93 4.22
CA SER A 128 -12.76 -15.11 4.38
C SER A 128 -12.01 -13.82 4.64
N TYR A 129 -12.59 -12.67 4.32
CA TYR A 129 -11.95 -11.35 4.47
C TYR A 129 -12.37 -10.63 5.76
N TYR A 130 -11.63 -9.59 6.14
CA TYR A 130 -12.16 -8.57 7.03
C TYR A 130 -13.30 -7.82 6.32
N ASP A 131 -14.42 -7.58 7.01
CA ASP A 131 -15.58 -6.87 6.45
C ASP A 131 -15.19 -5.54 5.80
N TRP A 132 -14.38 -4.74 6.50
CA TRP A 132 -13.92 -3.44 5.98
C TRP A 132 -13.07 -3.56 4.71
N LYS A 133 -12.37 -4.69 4.52
CA LYS A 133 -11.52 -4.90 3.34
C LYS A 133 -12.36 -5.31 2.13
N TRP A 134 -13.37 -6.13 2.34
CA TRP A 134 -14.36 -6.51 1.32
C TRP A 134 -15.13 -5.28 0.85
N ASP A 135 -15.61 -4.46 1.79
CA ASP A 135 -16.36 -3.25 1.50
C ASP A 135 -15.58 -2.20 0.70
N GLN A 136 -14.27 -2.08 0.93
CA GLN A 136 -13.44 -1.14 0.17
C GLN A 136 -13.40 -1.41 -1.33
N ALA A 137 -13.65 -2.65 -1.78
CA ALA A 137 -13.78 -3.02 -3.18
C ALA A 137 -15.24 -3.11 -3.65
N SER A 138 -16.18 -2.77 -2.78
CA SER A 138 -17.62 -2.86 -3.06
C SER A 138 -18.17 -1.55 -3.60
N THR A 139 -19.14 -1.65 -4.51
CA THR A 139 -19.94 -0.53 -4.99
C THR A 139 -21.18 -0.35 -4.12
N ASP A 140 -21.87 0.80 -4.25
CA ASP A 140 -23.12 1.09 -3.51
C ASP A 140 -24.25 0.09 -3.81
N ASP A 141 -24.25 -0.54 -5.00
CA ASP A 141 -25.20 -1.56 -5.40
C ASP A 141 -24.77 -2.98 -5.05
N GLY A 142 -23.65 -3.14 -4.34
CA GLY A 142 -23.17 -4.40 -3.76
C GLY A 142 -22.32 -5.27 -4.68
N ARG A 143 -21.85 -4.76 -5.81
CA ARG A 143 -20.84 -5.46 -6.63
C ARG A 143 -19.47 -5.38 -5.96
N VAL A 144 -18.62 -6.39 -6.14
CA VAL A 144 -17.25 -6.44 -5.64
C VAL A 144 -16.27 -6.59 -6.79
N ILE A 145 -15.44 -5.56 -7.01
CA ILE A 145 -14.59 -5.45 -8.20
C ILE A 145 -13.22 -6.13 -8.09
N GLY A 146 -12.89 -6.67 -6.94
CA GLY A 146 -11.58 -7.31 -6.74
C GLY A 146 -11.44 -7.98 -5.38
N LEU A 147 -10.54 -8.96 -5.33
CA LEU A 147 -10.21 -9.73 -4.13
C LEU A 147 -8.98 -9.14 -3.45
N GLY A 148 -9.06 -8.92 -2.14
CA GLY A 148 -7.97 -8.34 -1.35
C GLY A 148 -6.72 -9.21 -1.33
N THR A 149 -5.55 -8.63 -1.57
CA THR A 149 -4.27 -9.35 -1.56
C THR A 149 -3.57 -9.24 -0.22
N ASP A 150 -3.56 -8.04 0.34
CA ASP A 150 -2.92 -7.68 1.59
C ASP A 150 -3.71 -6.59 2.30
N ALA A 151 -3.37 -6.36 3.54
CA ALA A 151 -3.84 -5.25 4.34
C ALA A 151 -2.66 -4.47 4.92
N GLY A 152 -2.86 -3.18 5.13
CA GLY A 152 -1.85 -2.32 5.74
C GLY A 152 -2.27 -1.82 7.13
N PRO A 153 -2.61 -2.71 8.10
CA PRO A 153 -2.91 -2.26 9.46
C PRO A 153 -1.70 -1.53 10.03
N GLN A 154 -1.95 -0.41 10.73
CA GLN A 154 -0.89 0.45 11.25
C GLN A 154 -0.63 0.20 12.72
N ALA A 155 0.66 0.22 13.06
CA ALA A 155 1.19 0.31 14.40
C ALA A 155 2.13 1.53 14.51
N MET A 156 2.80 1.72 15.64
CA MET A 156 3.83 2.72 15.80
C MET A 156 5.20 2.05 15.84
N CYS A 157 5.98 2.19 14.77
CA CYS A 157 7.39 1.79 14.79
C CYS A 157 8.22 2.84 15.53
N TYR A 158 9.14 2.41 16.40
CA TYR A 158 9.99 3.31 17.17
C TYR A 158 11.43 2.83 17.27
N ARG A 159 12.37 3.77 17.35
CA ARG A 159 13.80 3.54 17.53
C ARG A 159 14.10 3.32 19.02
N GLN A 160 14.37 2.07 19.40
CA GLN A 160 14.67 1.71 20.79
C GLN A 160 15.89 2.42 21.35
N ASP A 161 16.95 2.54 20.55
CA ASP A 161 18.19 3.20 20.92
C ASP A 161 18.00 4.71 21.18
N LEU A 162 17.18 5.38 20.35
CA LEU A 162 16.86 6.80 20.53
C LEU A 162 15.96 7.02 21.77
N PHE A 163 15.01 6.10 22.00
CA PHE A 163 14.18 6.12 23.22
C PHE A 163 15.03 5.92 24.49
N ALA A 164 15.93 4.93 24.48
CA ALA A 164 16.87 4.71 25.59
C ALA A 164 17.74 5.93 25.85
N GLN A 165 18.29 6.56 24.80
CA GLN A 165 19.09 7.80 24.94
C GLN A 165 18.26 8.94 25.52
N ALA A 166 16.99 9.05 25.14
CA ALA A 166 16.09 10.06 25.67
C ALA A 166 15.60 9.77 27.10
N GLY A 167 15.88 8.57 27.63
CA GLY A 167 15.41 8.13 28.95
C GLY A 167 13.96 7.69 28.96
N LEU A 168 13.41 7.36 27.80
CA LEU A 168 12.07 6.78 27.63
C LEU A 168 12.14 5.24 27.74
N PRO A 169 11.02 4.56 28.05
CA PRO A 169 10.93 3.12 27.97
C PRO A 169 11.29 2.58 26.58
N THR A 170 11.75 1.32 26.54
CA THR A 170 12.05 0.62 25.28
C THR A 170 11.26 -0.69 25.12
N ASP A 171 10.60 -1.15 26.18
CA ASP A 171 9.70 -2.29 26.13
C ASP A 171 8.41 -1.92 25.40
N PRO A 172 7.92 -2.71 24.40
CA PRO A 172 6.75 -2.38 23.59
C PRO A 172 5.48 -2.06 24.39
N ALA A 173 5.19 -2.82 25.44
CA ALA A 173 4.01 -2.58 26.27
C ALA A 173 4.13 -1.29 27.08
N ALA A 174 5.33 -1.00 27.61
CA ALA A 174 5.59 0.25 28.30
C ALA A 174 5.58 1.45 27.36
N VAL A 175 6.04 1.29 26.11
CA VAL A 175 5.99 2.33 25.08
C VAL A 175 4.55 2.58 24.65
N SER A 176 3.75 1.52 24.38
CA SER A 176 2.31 1.66 24.07
C SER A 176 1.53 2.39 25.17
N ALA A 177 1.91 2.19 26.44
CA ALA A 177 1.30 2.86 27.56
C ALA A 177 1.64 4.37 27.68
N LEU A 178 2.63 4.86 26.93
CA LEU A 178 2.96 6.31 26.89
C LEU A 178 1.92 7.12 26.12
N TRP A 179 1.24 6.49 25.14
CA TRP A 179 0.37 7.21 24.21
C TRP A 179 -0.96 6.47 23.90
N PRO A 180 -1.82 6.25 24.90
CA PRO A 180 -3.15 5.71 24.65
C PRO A 180 -3.98 6.59 23.72
N THR A 181 -3.67 7.89 23.63
CA THR A 181 -4.31 8.87 22.75
C THR A 181 -3.25 9.63 21.91
N TRP A 182 -3.69 10.32 20.87
CA TRP A 182 -2.81 11.19 20.07
C TRP A 182 -2.27 12.38 20.87
N ASP A 183 -3.04 12.93 21.82
CA ASP A 183 -2.56 13.98 22.73
C ASP A 183 -1.41 13.47 23.62
N ASP A 184 -1.53 12.24 24.15
CA ASP A 184 -0.46 11.60 24.91
C ASP A 184 0.79 11.33 24.06
N TYR A 185 0.58 10.99 22.77
CA TYR A 185 1.68 10.81 21.81
C TYR A 185 2.45 12.11 21.61
N LEU A 186 1.75 13.23 21.38
CA LEU A 186 2.38 14.54 21.26
C LEU A 186 3.09 14.96 22.55
N ALA A 187 2.49 14.69 23.71
CA ALA A 187 3.11 14.94 25.01
C ALA A 187 4.40 14.10 25.21
N THR A 188 4.39 12.86 24.77
CA THR A 188 5.60 12.01 24.76
C THR A 188 6.67 12.56 23.83
N GLY A 189 6.27 13.08 22.66
CA GLY A 189 7.17 13.76 21.74
C GLY A 189 7.85 14.99 22.36
N GLN A 190 7.12 15.78 23.13
CA GLN A 190 7.69 16.92 23.88
C GLN A 190 8.67 16.45 24.98
N GLN A 191 8.38 15.35 25.69
CA GLN A 191 9.33 14.74 26.63
C GLN A 191 10.61 14.28 25.93
N TYR A 192 10.47 13.63 24.76
CA TYR A 192 11.61 13.22 23.94
C TYR A 192 12.49 14.42 23.55
N LEU A 193 11.90 15.51 23.04
CA LEU A 193 12.64 16.71 22.65
C LEU A 193 13.30 17.42 23.83
N ALA A 194 12.68 17.39 25.01
CA ALA A 194 13.21 18.01 26.23
C ALA A 194 14.39 17.24 26.85
N SER A 195 14.62 15.98 26.44
CA SER A 195 15.69 15.17 26.99
C SER A 195 17.07 15.73 26.62
N PRO A 196 17.96 15.97 27.61
CA PRO A 196 19.30 16.49 27.36
C PRO A 196 20.24 15.44 26.74
N THR A 197 19.85 14.18 26.75
CA THR A 197 20.64 13.04 26.27
C THR A 197 20.14 12.49 24.94
N ARG A 198 19.03 13.04 24.38
CA ARG A 198 18.59 12.60 23.06
C ARG A 198 19.63 12.89 21.98
N GLN A 199 19.61 12.14 20.90
CA GLN A 199 20.44 12.40 19.74
C GLN A 199 20.20 13.83 19.20
N GLU A 200 21.27 14.61 19.04
CA GLU A 200 21.17 15.96 18.48
C GLU A 200 20.61 15.91 17.04
N GLY A 201 19.64 16.76 16.74
CA GLY A 201 18.98 16.82 15.42
C GLY A 201 17.89 15.75 15.20
N SER A 202 17.73 14.77 16.11
CA SER A 202 16.65 13.79 15.98
C SER A 202 15.30 14.42 16.35
N ALA A 203 14.31 14.26 15.48
CA ALA A 203 12.92 14.61 15.74
C ALA A 203 12.16 13.42 16.38
N PHE A 204 10.95 13.64 16.85
CA PHE A 204 10.13 12.58 17.41
C PHE A 204 9.43 11.76 16.33
N VAL A 205 8.85 12.41 15.31
CA VAL A 205 8.16 11.74 14.20
C VAL A 205 8.75 12.22 12.85
N ASP A 206 8.64 11.40 11.82
CA ASP A 206 9.19 11.65 10.49
C ASP A 206 8.54 12.88 9.81
N SER A 207 7.22 12.92 9.81
CA SER A 207 6.44 13.98 9.14
C SER A 207 5.12 14.23 9.87
N PRO A 208 4.48 15.41 9.67
CA PRO A 208 3.15 15.66 10.23
C PRO A 208 2.07 14.72 9.64
N ASN A 209 2.30 14.20 8.43
CA ASN A 209 1.36 13.26 7.79
C ASN A 209 1.26 11.91 8.55
N SER A 210 2.33 11.49 9.24
CA SER A 210 2.30 10.30 10.12
C SER A 210 1.45 10.48 11.39
N VAL A 211 0.98 11.70 11.64
CA VAL A 211 -0.05 12.00 12.67
C VAL A 211 -1.40 12.18 12.00
N PHE A 212 -1.48 12.99 10.96
CA PHE A 212 -2.72 13.35 10.28
C PHE A 212 -3.46 12.15 9.69
N ALA A 213 -2.80 11.42 8.81
CA ALA A 213 -3.45 10.36 8.04
C ALA A 213 -4.02 9.23 8.90
N PRO A 214 -3.29 8.66 9.89
CA PRO A 214 -3.87 7.64 10.76
C PRO A 214 -4.96 8.21 11.67
N ALA A 215 -4.85 9.44 12.17
CA ALA A 215 -5.86 10.06 13.01
C ALA A 215 -7.18 10.28 12.25
N VAL A 216 -7.14 10.70 10.98
CA VAL A 216 -8.33 10.79 10.11
C VAL A 216 -8.98 9.43 9.94
N ARG A 217 -8.20 8.39 9.63
CA ARG A 217 -8.71 7.03 9.37
C ARG A 217 -9.29 6.34 10.59
N GLN A 218 -8.94 6.80 11.78
CA GLN A 218 -9.55 6.35 13.05
C GLN A 218 -10.89 7.04 13.35
N GLY A 219 -11.23 8.12 12.65
CA GLY A 219 -12.48 8.84 12.81
C GLY A 219 -13.68 8.04 12.27
N ASP A 220 -14.88 8.36 12.77
CA ASP A 220 -16.13 7.78 12.28
C ASP A 220 -16.48 8.32 10.87
N THR A 221 -16.02 9.53 10.55
CA THR A 221 -16.13 10.16 9.23
C THR A 221 -14.73 10.53 8.77
N THR A 222 -14.30 10.00 7.63
CA THR A 222 -13.02 10.33 6.99
C THR A 222 -13.18 11.58 6.12
N TYR A 223 -13.01 11.45 4.81
CA TYR A 223 -13.19 12.54 3.86
C TYR A 223 -14.57 12.56 3.21
N ALA A 224 -15.38 11.51 3.41
CA ALA A 224 -16.67 11.31 2.77
C ALA A 224 -17.78 11.01 3.77
N ASP A 225 -19.02 11.31 3.38
CA ASP A 225 -20.24 10.83 4.03
C ASP A 225 -20.57 9.39 3.57
N GLU A 226 -21.69 8.84 4.09
CA GLU A 226 -22.14 7.49 3.76
C GLU A 226 -22.50 7.31 2.26
N ASP A 227 -22.75 8.40 1.55
CA ASP A 227 -23.05 8.43 0.11
C ASP A 227 -21.78 8.66 -0.74
N GLY A 228 -20.59 8.71 -0.15
CA GLY A 228 -19.31 8.92 -0.82
C GLY A 228 -19.04 10.39 -1.22
N ASN A 229 -19.88 11.34 -0.80
CA ASN A 229 -19.66 12.74 -1.09
C ASN A 229 -18.59 13.33 -0.16
N PRO A 230 -17.67 14.16 -0.68
CA PRO A 230 -16.67 14.81 0.15
C PRO A 230 -17.32 15.74 1.19
N VAL A 231 -16.99 15.55 2.49
CA VAL A 231 -17.50 16.34 3.62
C VAL A 231 -16.38 16.92 4.49
N VAL A 232 -15.27 17.24 3.86
CA VAL A 232 -14.00 17.58 4.52
C VAL A 232 -14.08 18.78 5.45
N GLU A 233 -14.81 19.84 5.05
CA GLU A 233 -14.94 21.08 5.83
C GLU A 233 -15.75 20.84 7.12
N ASP A 234 -16.77 20.00 7.05
CA ASP A 234 -17.68 19.71 8.16
C ASP A 234 -17.28 18.47 8.98
N SER A 235 -16.18 17.79 8.63
CA SER A 235 -15.69 16.61 9.34
C SER A 235 -14.93 16.99 10.62
N ASP A 236 -15.52 16.71 11.78
CA ASP A 236 -14.86 16.85 13.09
C ASP A 236 -13.58 16.00 13.16
N GLY A 237 -13.55 14.83 12.51
CA GLY A 237 -12.40 13.94 12.42
C GLY A 237 -11.22 14.57 11.67
N VAL A 238 -11.48 15.16 10.51
CA VAL A 238 -10.45 15.86 9.71
C VAL A 238 -9.94 17.09 10.47
N GLN A 239 -10.81 17.89 11.07
CA GLN A 239 -10.43 19.07 11.84
C GLN A 239 -9.59 18.70 13.07
N SER A 240 -9.97 17.64 13.79
CA SER A 240 -9.20 17.13 14.94
C SER A 240 -7.83 16.64 14.52
N ALA A 241 -7.75 15.82 13.47
CA ALA A 241 -6.48 15.31 12.93
C ALA A 241 -5.57 16.43 12.41
N TRP A 242 -6.16 17.45 11.76
CA TRP A 242 -5.41 18.65 11.35
C TRP A 242 -4.82 19.40 12.56
N GLY A 243 -5.60 19.56 13.63
CA GLY A 243 -5.14 20.17 14.88
C GLY A 243 -3.93 19.44 15.45
N LEU A 244 -3.99 18.12 15.58
CA LEU A 244 -2.92 17.25 16.08
C LEU A 244 -1.65 17.37 15.21
N ALA A 245 -1.79 17.25 13.90
CA ALA A 245 -0.65 17.29 12.96
C ALA A 245 0.00 18.69 12.91
N SER A 246 -0.82 19.74 12.92
CA SER A 246 -0.35 21.12 12.96
C SER A 246 0.37 21.43 14.27
N GLN A 247 -0.12 20.91 15.39
CA GLN A 247 0.57 21.03 16.70
C GLN A 247 1.91 20.30 16.64
N ALA A 248 1.96 19.05 16.12
CA ALA A 248 3.21 18.31 15.96
C ALA A 248 4.25 19.10 15.15
N ALA A 249 3.81 19.73 14.05
CA ALA A 249 4.65 20.57 13.20
C ALA A 249 5.12 21.86 13.94
N GLY A 250 4.19 22.56 14.59
CA GLY A 250 4.44 23.82 15.31
C GLY A 250 5.35 23.65 16.53
N ASP A 251 5.21 22.55 17.26
CA ASP A 251 6.03 22.18 18.42
C ASP A 251 7.42 21.62 18.01
N GLY A 252 7.70 21.48 16.70
CA GLY A 252 8.96 20.97 16.20
C GLY A 252 9.19 19.49 16.42
N LEU A 253 8.11 18.71 16.57
CA LEU A 253 8.19 17.25 16.77
C LEU A 253 8.58 16.51 15.49
N THR A 254 8.40 17.12 14.32
CA THR A 254 8.55 16.45 13.02
C THR A 254 9.94 16.66 12.42
N ALA A 255 10.47 15.65 11.75
CA ALA A 255 11.71 15.73 10.97
C ALA A 255 11.52 16.49 9.64
N ARG A 256 10.28 16.78 9.25
CA ARG A 256 9.92 17.53 8.02
C ARG A 256 10.39 16.85 6.74
N LEU A 257 10.39 15.53 6.74
CA LEU A 257 10.83 14.72 5.61
C LEU A 257 9.64 14.39 4.70
N ALA A 258 9.84 14.49 3.39
CA ALA A 258 8.89 13.98 2.43
C ALA A 258 9.02 12.44 2.39
N GLN A 259 7.95 11.74 2.71
CA GLN A 259 7.93 10.28 2.70
C GLN A 259 8.33 9.74 1.31
N PHE A 260 9.10 8.64 1.31
CA PHE A 260 9.69 8.00 0.13
C PHE A 260 10.77 8.82 -0.62
N SER A 261 11.20 9.97 -0.08
CA SER A 261 12.38 10.67 -0.61
C SER A 261 13.68 9.97 -0.20
N ASP A 262 14.78 10.27 -0.90
CA ASP A 262 16.10 9.73 -0.55
C ASP A 262 16.53 10.14 0.87
N GLU A 263 16.18 11.37 1.30
CA GLU A 263 16.44 11.88 2.64
C GLU A 263 15.65 11.12 3.70
N TRP A 264 14.39 10.81 3.43
CA TRP A 264 13.55 10.03 4.34
C TRP A 264 14.05 8.58 4.43
N ASN A 265 14.46 7.98 3.32
CA ASN A 265 15.06 6.64 3.29
C ASN A 265 16.34 6.58 4.14
N ALA A 266 17.22 7.56 4.00
CA ALA A 266 18.44 7.65 4.80
C ALA A 266 18.16 7.88 6.29
N ALA A 267 17.02 8.49 6.64
CA ALA A 267 16.66 8.86 8.01
C ALA A 267 16.37 7.65 8.90
N PHE A 268 15.94 6.52 8.35
CA PHE A 268 15.78 5.26 9.09
C PHE A 268 17.09 4.80 9.73
N ALA A 269 18.20 4.94 9.02
CA ALA A 269 19.53 4.55 9.51
C ALA A 269 20.15 5.61 10.42
N ASN A 270 20.09 6.88 10.03
CA ASN A 270 20.82 7.95 10.71
C ASN A 270 20.12 8.49 11.98
N GLY A 271 18.88 8.06 12.26
CA GLY A 271 18.13 8.46 13.45
C GLY A 271 17.60 9.89 13.40
N ALA A 272 17.28 10.40 12.22
CA ALA A 272 16.70 11.74 12.09
C ALA A 272 15.31 11.84 12.73
N PHE A 273 14.63 10.72 12.92
CA PHE A 273 13.37 10.62 13.67
C PHE A 273 13.34 9.36 14.53
N ALA A 274 12.52 9.39 15.58
CA ALA A 274 12.42 8.32 16.56
C ALA A 274 11.18 7.43 16.35
N THR A 275 10.11 7.92 15.72
CA THR A 275 8.85 7.20 15.52
C THR A 275 8.28 7.43 14.12
N ILE A 276 7.48 6.47 13.66
CA ILE A 276 6.66 6.57 12.45
C ILE A 276 5.41 5.70 12.60
N ALA A 277 4.25 6.20 12.20
CA ALA A 277 3.07 5.35 12.02
C ALA A 277 3.33 4.40 10.85
N CYS A 278 3.56 3.12 11.16
CA CYS A 278 4.02 2.14 10.19
C CYS A 278 2.96 1.07 9.92
N PRO A 279 2.56 0.88 8.66
CA PRO A 279 1.80 -0.29 8.25
C PRO A 279 2.68 -1.55 8.28
N SER A 280 2.05 -2.72 8.30
CA SER A 280 2.76 -4.01 8.37
C SER A 280 3.84 -4.17 7.30
N TRP A 281 3.58 -3.78 6.06
CA TRP A 281 4.54 -3.85 4.95
C TRP A 281 5.78 -2.94 5.14
N MET A 282 5.65 -1.91 5.98
CA MET A 282 6.77 -1.00 6.28
C MET A 282 7.93 -1.72 6.99
N LEU A 283 7.66 -2.84 7.65
CA LEU A 283 8.72 -3.62 8.31
C LEU A 283 9.74 -4.13 7.30
N SER A 284 9.29 -4.72 6.21
CA SER A 284 10.16 -5.16 5.10
C SER A 284 10.86 -3.97 4.45
N TYR A 285 10.17 -2.83 4.31
CA TYR A 285 10.77 -1.60 3.81
C TYR A 285 11.91 -1.11 4.71
N ILE A 286 11.69 -0.99 6.03
CA ILE A 286 12.73 -0.60 7.00
C ILE A 286 13.92 -1.56 6.92
N THR A 287 13.66 -2.87 6.89
CA THR A 287 14.71 -3.88 6.76
C THR A 287 15.53 -3.69 5.49
N SER A 288 14.88 -3.40 4.36
CA SER A 288 15.56 -3.17 3.08
C SER A 288 16.45 -1.91 3.09
N GLN A 289 16.04 -0.86 3.82
CA GLN A 289 16.84 0.38 3.93
C GLN A 289 18.05 0.23 4.85
N LEU A 290 17.96 -0.65 5.85
CA LEU A 290 18.97 -0.76 6.92
C LEU A 290 19.90 -1.97 6.74
N GLY A 291 19.46 -3.01 6.03
CA GLY A 291 20.19 -4.29 5.98
C GLY A 291 20.36 -4.91 7.37
N ASP A 292 21.31 -5.80 7.51
CA ASP A 292 21.55 -6.53 8.77
C ASP A 292 21.99 -5.61 9.93
N GLU A 293 22.56 -4.45 9.64
CA GLU A 293 23.00 -3.48 10.66
C GLU A 293 21.84 -2.83 11.40
N GLY A 294 20.63 -2.88 10.84
CA GLY A 294 19.42 -2.34 11.47
C GLY A 294 18.76 -3.27 12.46
N ALA A 295 19.19 -4.52 12.56
CA ALA A 295 18.57 -5.50 13.46
C ALA A 295 18.64 -5.02 14.92
N GLY A 296 17.48 -5.01 15.59
CA GLY A 296 17.36 -4.56 16.98
C GLY A 296 17.36 -3.04 17.20
N LEU A 297 17.44 -2.21 16.14
CA LEU A 297 17.31 -0.76 16.27
C LEU A 297 15.85 -0.31 16.42
N TRP A 298 14.95 -0.98 15.73
CA TRP A 298 13.53 -0.67 15.71
C TRP A 298 12.72 -1.69 16.50
N ASN A 299 11.60 -1.25 17.07
CA ASN A 299 10.57 -2.09 17.65
C ASN A 299 9.19 -1.50 17.33
N ILE A 300 8.13 -2.18 17.78
CA ILE A 300 6.76 -1.87 17.41
C ILE A 300 5.91 -1.70 18.66
N ALA A 301 5.09 -0.69 18.71
CA ALA A 301 4.11 -0.40 19.75
C ALA A 301 2.74 -0.19 19.13
N THR A 302 1.70 -0.22 19.94
CA THR A 302 0.32 0.08 19.52
C THR A 302 0.22 1.52 18.99
N LEU A 303 -0.56 1.71 17.94
CA LEU A 303 -0.86 3.06 17.41
C LEU A 303 -1.67 3.87 18.44
N PRO A 304 -1.42 5.17 18.63
CA PRO A 304 -2.28 6.02 19.44
C PRO A 304 -3.75 5.94 19.00
N GLY A 305 -4.68 5.86 19.95
CA GLY A 305 -6.12 5.78 19.66
C GLY A 305 -6.62 4.41 19.19
N GLN A 306 -5.76 3.41 18.99
CA GLN A 306 -6.14 2.09 18.44
C GLN A 306 -7.22 1.37 19.27
N SER A 307 -7.32 1.63 20.59
CA SER A 307 -8.38 1.06 21.42
C SER A 307 -9.78 1.49 21.00
N GLU A 308 -9.92 2.59 20.27
CA GLU A 308 -11.19 3.11 19.75
C GLU A 308 -11.39 2.72 18.29
N SER A 309 -10.34 2.83 17.46
CA SER A 309 -10.35 2.43 16.06
C SER A 309 -8.94 2.15 15.55
N GLY A 310 -8.79 1.12 14.72
CA GLY A 310 -7.58 0.89 13.95
C GLY A 310 -7.42 1.88 12.80
N SER A 311 -6.25 1.86 12.19
CA SER A 311 -5.95 2.61 10.96
C SER A 311 -5.21 1.74 9.97
N THR A 312 -5.34 2.05 8.68
CA THR A 312 -4.65 1.34 7.60
C THR A 312 -3.86 2.31 6.72
N TRP A 313 -2.76 1.82 6.17
CA TRP A 313 -2.03 2.50 5.10
C TRP A 313 -1.58 1.49 4.06
N GLY A 314 -2.11 1.60 2.84
CA GLY A 314 -1.88 0.64 1.77
C GLY A 314 -2.86 -0.52 1.80
N GLY A 315 -2.55 -1.49 0.97
CA GLY A 315 -3.38 -2.65 0.66
C GLY A 315 -3.83 -2.64 -0.80
N SER A 316 -3.97 -3.82 -1.36
CA SER A 316 -4.22 -3.99 -2.79
C SER A 316 -5.31 -5.04 -3.02
N TRP A 317 -5.79 -5.08 -4.25
CA TRP A 317 -6.76 -6.05 -4.75
C TRP A 317 -6.33 -6.57 -6.11
N LEU A 318 -6.77 -7.77 -6.47
CA LEU A 318 -6.75 -8.29 -7.83
C LEU A 318 -8.16 -8.18 -8.42
N GLY A 319 -8.31 -7.36 -9.45
CA GLY A 319 -9.54 -7.27 -10.25
C GLY A 319 -9.36 -7.98 -11.57
N VAL A 320 -10.40 -8.66 -12.06
CA VAL A 320 -10.41 -9.37 -13.34
C VAL A 320 -11.27 -8.60 -14.34
N PRO A 321 -10.69 -8.06 -15.44
CA PRO A 321 -11.48 -7.39 -16.47
C PRO A 321 -12.49 -8.34 -17.13
N SER A 322 -13.76 -7.93 -17.14
CA SER A 322 -14.89 -8.73 -17.70
C SER A 322 -14.84 -8.91 -19.23
N SER A 323 -13.99 -8.13 -19.92
CA SER A 323 -13.82 -8.18 -21.39
C SER A 323 -12.64 -9.04 -21.84
N GLY A 324 -11.97 -9.76 -20.94
CA GLY A 324 -10.86 -10.66 -21.25
C GLY A 324 -11.26 -11.85 -22.10
N GLU A 325 -10.29 -12.53 -22.71
CA GLU A 325 -10.52 -13.76 -23.47
C GLU A 325 -10.59 -15.00 -22.56
N HIS A 326 -9.97 -14.92 -21.34
CA HIS A 326 -9.80 -16.03 -20.38
C HIS A 326 -10.32 -15.63 -19.01
N VAL A 327 -11.55 -15.06 -18.94
CA VAL A 327 -12.13 -14.53 -17.70
C VAL A 327 -12.29 -15.62 -16.62
N GLU A 328 -12.74 -16.82 -17.00
CA GLU A 328 -12.93 -17.92 -16.04
C GLU A 328 -11.60 -18.36 -15.42
N GLU A 329 -10.56 -18.53 -16.23
CA GLU A 329 -9.24 -18.93 -15.76
C GLU A 329 -8.54 -17.82 -14.97
N ALA A 330 -8.74 -16.55 -15.35
CA ALA A 330 -8.22 -15.40 -14.63
C ALA A 330 -8.90 -15.23 -13.25
N THR A 331 -10.22 -15.44 -13.19
CA THR A 331 -10.98 -15.44 -11.92
C THR A 331 -10.49 -16.56 -11.00
N ALA A 332 -10.33 -17.78 -11.52
CA ALA A 332 -9.80 -18.90 -10.73
C ALA A 332 -8.37 -18.64 -10.21
N LEU A 333 -7.50 -18.02 -11.02
CA LEU A 333 -6.16 -17.64 -10.59
C LEU A 333 -6.21 -16.52 -9.52
N ALA A 334 -7.06 -15.51 -9.69
CA ALA A 334 -7.19 -14.42 -8.71
C ALA A 334 -7.70 -14.95 -7.36
N GLU A 335 -8.72 -15.83 -7.35
CA GLU A 335 -9.22 -16.49 -6.15
C GLU A 335 -8.14 -17.34 -5.48
N TRP A 336 -7.39 -18.11 -6.25
CA TRP A 336 -6.32 -18.96 -5.71
C TRP A 336 -5.19 -18.11 -5.11
N LEU A 337 -4.72 -17.06 -5.80
CA LEU A 337 -3.66 -16.18 -5.31
C LEU A 337 -4.04 -15.41 -4.03
N THR A 338 -5.33 -15.17 -3.84
CA THR A 338 -5.85 -14.41 -2.69
C THR A 338 -6.52 -15.29 -1.62
N ALA A 339 -6.49 -16.63 -1.80
CA ALA A 339 -7.02 -17.54 -0.81
C ALA A 339 -6.23 -17.50 0.52
N PRO A 340 -6.84 -17.83 1.65
CA PRO A 340 -6.20 -17.70 2.97
C PRO A 340 -4.83 -18.39 3.06
N GLU A 341 -4.66 -19.58 2.48
CA GLU A 341 -3.40 -20.32 2.50
C GLU A 341 -2.27 -19.57 1.79
N GLN A 342 -2.55 -18.99 0.62
CA GLN A 342 -1.57 -18.20 -0.12
C GLN A 342 -1.26 -16.89 0.62
N GLN A 343 -2.23 -16.26 1.26
CA GLN A 343 -1.99 -15.06 2.07
C GLN A 343 -1.14 -15.35 3.32
N VAL A 344 -1.30 -16.51 3.97
CA VAL A 344 -0.38 -16.95 5.04
C VAL A 344 1.04 -17.06 4.50
N ARG A 345 1.23 -17.66 3.32
CA ARG A 345 2.54 -17.77 2.69
C ARG A 345 3.11 -16.40 2.32
N MET A 346 2.29 -15.50 1.76
CA MET A 346 2.71 -14.12 1.46
C MET A 346 3.16 -13.37 2.70
N PHE A 347 2.51 -13.59 3.84
CA PHE A 347 2.94 -13.00 5.11
C PHE A 347 4.28 -13.59 5.57
N THR A 348 4.40 -14.91 5.59
CA THR A 348 5.59 -15.59 6.14
C THR A 348 6.84 -15.39 5.28
N GLU A 349 6.70 -15.28 3.96
CA GLU A 349 7.82 -15.16 3.03
C GLU A 349 8.13 -13.71 2.61
N GLN A 350 7.10 -12.85 2.52
CA GLN A 350 7.22 -11.48 1.99
C GLN A 350 6.87 -10.39 3.02
N GLY A 351 6.23 -10.75 4.14
CA GLY A 351 5.83 -9.81 5.18
C GLY A 351 4.56 -9.01 4.88
N PHE A 352 3.77 -9.40 3.88
CA PHE A 352 2.49 -8.78 3.57
C PHE A 352 1.39 -9.29 4.49
N PHE A 353 0.84 -8.42 5.33
CA PHE A 353 -0.20 -8.83 6.28
C PHE A 353 -1.50 -9.18 5.53
N PRO A 354 -2.15 -10.32 5.90
CA PRO A 354 -3.31 -10.80 5.17
C PRO A 354 -4.48 -9.81 5.17
N SER A 355 -5.17 -9.69 4.05
CA SER A 355 -6.50 -9.11 3.94
C SER A 355 -7.60 -10.10 4.38
N SER A 356 -7.26 -11.38 4.40
CA SER A 356 -8.10 -12.45 4.94
C SER A 356 -8.04 -12.50 6.46
N SER A 357 -9.20 -12.39 7.11
CA SER A 357 -9.33 -12.59 8.57
C SER A 357 -9.00 -14.04 8.96
N VAL A 358 -9.36 -15.01 8.13
CA VAL A 358 -9.04 -16.44 8.32
C VAL A 358 -7.54 -16.66 8.29
N ALA A 359 -6.84 -16.06 7.32
CA ALA A 359 -5.38 -16.14 7.25
C ALA A 359 -4.70 -15.46 8.46
N ALA A 360 -5.20 -14.30 8.86
CA ALA A 360 -4.66 -13.56 10.00
C ALA A 360 -4.81 -14.31 11.34
N GLU A 361 -5.84 -15.13 11.49
CA GLU A 361 -6.09 -15.97 12.67
C GLU A 361 -5.29 -17.28 12.65
N SER A 362 -4.61 -17.63 11.55
CA SER A 362 -3.77 -18.82 11.49
C SER A 362 -2.60 -18.72 12.49
N PRO A 363 -2.16 -19.83 13.11
CA PRO A 363 -1.03 -19.81 14.04
C PRO A 363 0.25 -19.24 13.42
N GLU A 364 0.48 -19.46 12.13
CA GLU A 364 1.64 -18.98 11.40
C GLU A 364 1.69 -17.44 11.33
N VAL A 365 0.53 -16.79 11.28
CA VAL A 365 0.40 -15.34 11.27
C VAL A 365 0.23 -14.81 12.69
N ALA A 366 -0.73 -15.32 13.45
CA ALA A 366 -1.09 -14.79 14.78
C ALA A 366 0.05 -14.87 15.80
N ASP A 367 0.86 -15.95 15.77
CA ASP A 367 1.98 -16.17 16.69
C ASP A 367 3.32 -15.64 16.12
N ALA A 368 3.29 -14.96 14.96
CA ALA A 368 4.52 -14.50 14.31
C ALA A 368 5.25 -13.43 15.12
N VAL A 369 6.57 -13.61 15.22
CA VAL A 369 7.48 -12.65 15.84
C VAL A 369 8.56 -12.25 14.85
N SER A 370 9.10 -11.03 14.99
CA SER A 370 10.20 -10.55 14.16
C SER A 370 11.47 -10.37 14.99
N GLU A 371 12.46 -11.25 14.78
CA GLU A 371 13.78 -11.13 15.41
C GLU A 371 14.46 -9.81 15.03
N TYR A 372 14.26 -9.35 13.80
CA TYR A 372 14.80 -8.07 13.32
C TYR A 372 14.30 -6.87 14.13
N PHE A 373 13.05 -6.91 14.58
CA PHE A 373 12.40 -5.91 15.42
C PHE A 373 12.40 -6.33 16.90
N SER A 374 13.48 -6.97 17.37
CA SER A 374 13.69 -7.34 18.78
C SER A 374 12.61 -8.26 19.34
N ASP A 375 12.30 -9.31 18.61
CA ASP A 375 11.26 -10.30 18.94
C ASP A 375 9.86 -9.69 19.11
N ALA A 376 9.59 -8.59 18.37
CA ALA A 376 8.27 -7.97 18.37
C ALA A 376 7.20 -8.98 17.91
N PRO A 377 6.06 -9.09 18.63
CA PRO A 377 4.96 -9.99 18.28
C PRO A 377 4.13 -9.39 17.14
N ILE A 378 4.71 -9.38 15.92
CA ILE A 378 4.14 -8.70 14.75
C ILE A 378 2.76 -9.24 14.36
N GLY A 379 2.54 -10.55 14.50
CA GLY A 379 1.25 -11.17 14.23
C GLY A 379 0.16 -10.63 15.15
N GLN A 380 0.42 -10.59 16.45
CA GLN A 380 -0.52 -10.05 17.44
C GLN A 380 -0.77 -8.55 17.21
N VAL A 381 0.29 -7.74 17.10
CA VAL A 381 0.16 -6.27 17.01
C VAL A 381 -0.63 -5.86 15.77
N PHE A 382 -0.29 -6.42 14.60
CA PHE A 382 -1.01 -6.08 13.37
C PHE A 382 -2.37 -6.77 13.27
N GLY A 383 -2.54 -7.96 13.86
CA GLY A 383 -3.83 -8.63 13.97
C GLY A 383 -4.84 -7.82 14.80
N GLU A 384 -4.42 -7.34 15.97
CA GLU A 384 -5.24 -6.46 16.80
C GLU A 384 -5.55 -5.13 16.09
N ALA A 385 -4.56 -4.57 15.36
CA ALA A 385 -4.75 -3.34 14.58
C ALA A 385 -5.76 -3.54 13.44
N ALA A 386 -5.67 -4.65 12.69
CA ALA A 386 -6.60 -4.96 11.59
C ALA A 386 -8.02 -5.22 12.10
N ALA A 387 -8.17 -5.93 13.21
CA ALA A 387 -9.46 -6.21 13.83
C ALA A 387 -10.13 -4.95 14.41
N ALA A 388 -9.35 -3.92 14.75
CA ALA A 388 -9.86 -2.65 15.25
C ALA A 388 -10.26 -1.67 14.14
N VAL A 389 -9.94 -1.93 12.87
CA VAL A 389 -10.33 -1.07 11.75
C VAL A 389 -11.86 -1.06 11.60
N ARG A 390 -12.42 0.14 11.53
CA ARG A 390 -13.85 0.34 11.28
C ARG A 390 -14.12 0.51 9.79
N ARG A 391 -15.33 0.16 9.40
CA ARG A 391 -15.84 0.54 8.08
C ARG A 391 -15.99 2.06 8.06
N THR A 392 -15.38 2.68 7.08
CA THR A 392 -15.52 4.13 6.86
C THR A 392 -15.90 4.38 5.40
N PRO A 393 -16.79 5.34 5.14
CA PRO A 393 -17.07 5.76 3.78
C PRO A 393 -15.78 6.16 3.06
N ILE A 394 -15.70 5.83 1.78
CA ILE A 394 -14.59 6.20 0.90
C ILE A 394 -15.11 7.01 -0.27
N SER A 395 -14.32 7.98 -0.72
CA SER A 395 -14.61 8.82 -1.87
C SER A 395 -13.64 8.52 -3.03
N PRO A 396 -14.06 8.65 -4.28
CA PRO A 396 -13.16 8.64 -5.42
C PRO A 396 -12.03 9.69 -5.34
N TYR A 397 -12.19 10.66 -4.45
CA TYR A 397 -11.26 11.79 -4.26
C TYR A 397 -10.31 11.63 -3.06
N ASP A 398 -10.39 10.54 -2.29
CA ASP A 398 -9.65 10.38 -1.02
C ASP A 398 -8.15 10.61 -1.16
N THR A 399 -7.54 10.09 -2.22
CA THR A 399 -6.10 10.28 -2.48
C THR A 399 -5.78 11.75 -2.74
N GLN A 400 -6.54 12.43 -3.59
CA GLN A 400 -6.31 13.83 -3.92
C GLN A 400 -6.55 14.74 -2.72
N ILE A 401 -7.54 14.43 -1.89
CA ILE A 401 -7.83 15.13 -0.64
C ILE A 401 -6.65 14.96 0.35
N GLN A 402 -6.19 13.72 0.53
CA GLN A 402 -5.04 13.41 1.37
C GLN A 402 -3.78 14.17 0.90
N ASP A 403 -3.53 14.22 -0.40
CA ASP A 403 -2.39 14.93 -0.99
C ASP A 403 -2.47 16.44 -0.75
N ALA A 404 -3.67 17.03 -0.86
CA ALA A 404 -3.88 18.45 -0.58
C ALA A 404 -3.56 18.79 0.87
N PHE A 405 -4.00 17.98 1.85
CA PHE A 405 -3.65 18.16 3.25
C PHE A 405 -2.17 17.93 3.52
N SER A 406 -1.56 16.92 2.93
CA SER A 406 -0.13 16.63 3.09
C SER A 406 0.74 17.77 2.58
N ALA A 407 0.37 18.37 1.43
CA ALA A 407 1.05 19.55 0.90
C ALA A 407 0.90 20.77 1.84
N ALA A 408 -0.30 21.00 2.36
CA ALA A 408 -0.56 22.08 3.29
C ALA A 408 0.21 21.90 4.61
N LEU A 409 0.23 20.70 5.20
CA LEU A 409 0.98 20.38 6.41
C LEU A 409 2.49 20.56 6.22
N THR A 410 3.01 20.32 5.02
CA THR A 410 4.41 20.61 4.70
C THR A 410 4.71 22.11 4.85
N THR A 411 3.81 23.00 4.43
CA THR A 411 3.98 24.45 4.58
C THR A 411 3.89 24.93 6.03
N VAL A 412 3.12 24.22 6.87
CA VAL A 412 3.10 24.46 8.33
C VAL A 412 4.43 24.04 8.94
N ALA A 413 4.92 22.85 8.58
CA ALA A 413 6.15 22.30 9.14
C ALA A 413 7.40 23.11 8.78
N ASP A 414 7.47 23.69 7.59
CA ASP A 414 8.59 24.56 7.16
C ASP A 414 8.43 26.01 7.62
N GLY A 415 7.28 26.36 8.22
CA GLY A 415 6.99 27.70 8.75
C GLY A 415 6.62 28.74 7.68
N SER A 416 6.33 28.33 6.44
CA SER A 416 5.95 29.25 5.35
C SER A 416 4.47 29.68 5.41
N ARG A 417 3.64 28.93 6.13
CA ARG A 417 2.21 29.21 6.40
C ARG A 417 1.88 29.00 7.86
N ASP A 418 0.96 29.78 8.41
CA ASP A 418 0.33 29.43 9.66
C ASP A 418 -0.74 28.32 9.44
N PRO A 419 -1.08 27.55 10.48
CA PRO A 419 -2.00 26.41 10.35
C PRO A 419 -3.38 26.76 9.78
N ASP A 420 -3.96 27.89 10.16
CA ASP A 420 -5.30 28.28 9.71
C ASP A 420 -5.29 28.64 8.22
N GLN A 421 -4.26 29.36 7.76
CA GLN A 421 -4.10 29.67 6.35
C GLN A 421 -3.81 28.42 5.51
N ALA A 422 -2.95 27.51 6.00
CA ALA A 422 -2.64 26.27 5.32
C ALA A 422 -3.89 25.36 5.19
N TYR A 423 -4.73 25.31 6.22
CA TYR A 423 -6.01 24.58 6.18
C TYR A 423 -6.95 25.17 5.14
N ALA A 424 -7.11 26.50 5.12
CA ALA A 424 -7.94 27.17 4.13
C ALA A 424 -7.42 26.98 2.69
N ASP A 425 -6.11 27.00 2.50
CA ASP A 425 -5.49 26.70 1.19
C ASP A 425 -5.76 25.25 0.76
N ALA A 426 -5.72 24.27 1.69
CA ALA A 426 -6.08 22.88 1.43
C ALA A 426 -7.54 22.74 1.03
N LEU A 427 -8.47 23.33 1.78
CA LEU A 427 -9.91 23.30 1.44
C LEU A 427 -10.19 23.91 0.06
N ALA A 428 -9.54 25.05 -0.27
CA ALA A 428 -9.67 25.65 -1.59
C ALA A 428 -9.14 24.77 -2.74
N ALA A 429 -8.07 23.99 -2.48
CA ALA A 429 -7.57 23.02 -3.45
C ALA A 429 -8.52 21.84 -3.61
N ILE A 430 -9.10 21.35 -2.51
CA ILE A 430 -10.07 20.25 -2.49
C ILE A 430 -11.35 20.63 -3.23
N GLU A 431 -11.87 21.86 -3.02
CA GLU A 431 -13.04 22.36 -3.77
C GLU A 431 -12.80 22.34 -5.30
N GLN A 432 -11.57 22.59 -5.76
CA GLN A 432 -11.26 22.51 -7.20
C GLN A 432 -11.19 21.08 -7.74
N ILE A 433 -10.98 20.09 -6.86
CA ILE A 433 -10.89 18.67 -7.23
C ILE A 433 -12.30 18.04 -7.24
N THR A 434 -13.13 18.41 -6.29
CA THR A 434 -14.44 17.78 -6.02
C THR A 434 -15.63 18.55 -6.61
N GLY A 435 -15.47 19.82 -6.97
CA GLY A 435 -16.49 20.71 -7.54
C GLY A 435 -16.44 20.75 -9.03
#